data_c985baf4de9e17e54aadc476fbd3b123
#
_entry.id   c985baf4de9e17e54aadc476fbd3b123
#
_cell.length_a   1.000
_cell.length_b   1.000
_cell.length_c   1.000
_cell.angle_alpha   90.00
_cell.angle_beta   90.00
_cell.angle_gamma   90.00
#
_symmetry.space_group_name_H-M   'P 1'
#
loop_
_entity.id
_entity.type
_entity.pdbx_description
1 polymer ?
#
loop_
_entity_poly.entity_id
_entity_poly.type
_entity_poly.pdbx_seq_one_letter_code
_entity_poly.pdbx_strand_id
1 'polypeptide(L)'
;MDNSKLIRKWSDLYGLPVITGGKKVGTVDDFYLEPGTNAIRTLRINKGVYGYRLLQSSAINTIEQKAITIANEYMLAEEKTDGRLPALLPGKQILSYKVMSEGGTVVGKVGNVLIDTSIPVALRVVAFELGGDSHSRSGQRNRIIAASEVTGYARDAVIILDRVTRR
;
A
#
# COMPACT_ATOMS: atom_id res chain seq x y z
N MET A 1 2.28 20.75 -12.91
CA MET A 1 1.70 19.99 -11.80
C MET A 1 2.79 19.41 -10.92
N ASP A 2 2.67 19.67 -9.65
CA ASP A 2 3.60 19.08 -8.70
C ASP A 2 3.22 17.62 -8.46
N ASN A 3 3.99 16.69 -9.04
CA ASN A 3 3.72 15.26 -8.93
C ASN A 3 3.88 14.74 -7.49
N SER A 4 4.54 15.50 -6.62
CA SER A 4 4.73 15.06 -5.22
C SER A 4 3.41 14.92 -4.46
N LYS A 5 2.37 15.67 -4.86
CA LYS A 5 1.04 15.59 -4.24
C LYS A 5 0.28 14.33 -4.61
N LEU A 6 0.74 13.60 -5.62
CA LEU A 6 0.09 12.39 -6.11
C LEU A 6 0.69 11.13 -5.48
N ILE A 7 1.84 11.26 -4.84
CA ILE A 7 2.45 10.18 -4.07
C ILE A 7 2.05 10.37 -2.61
N ARG A 8 1.32 9.39 -2.08
CA ARG A 8 0.77 9.47 -0.73
C ARG A 8 1.24 8.30 0.12
N LYS A 9 1.40 8.54 1.40
CA LYS A 9 1.72 7.48 2.35
C LYS A 9 0.50 6.63 2.60
N TRP A 10 0.70 5.33 2.78
CA TRP A 10 -0.40 4.43 3.14
C TRP A 10 -1.13 4.92 4.39
N SER A 11 -0.40 5.45 5.37
CA SER A 11 -1.01 5.98 6.59
C SER A 11 -2.02 7.10 6.33
N ASP A 12 -1.90 7.81 5.19
CA ASP A 12 -2.85 8.85 4.80
C ASP A 12 -4.04 8.28 4.02
N LEU A 13 -3.90 7.10 3.45
CA LEU A 13 -4.98 6.43 2.73
C LEU A 13 -5.82 5.54 3.65
N TYR A 14 -5.21 4.99 4.68
CA TYR A 14 -5.90 4.16 5.65
C TYR A 14 -7.00 4.97 6.33
N GLY A 15 -8.19 4.40 6.35
CA GLY A 15 -9.34 5.05 6.99
C GLY A 15 -10.08 6.06 6.12
N LEU A 16 -9.61 6.32 4.89
CA LEU A 16 -10.34 7.22 3.99
C LEU A 16 -11.73 6.67 3.72
N PRO A 17 -12.76 7.55 3.73
CA PRO A 17 -14.10 7.13 3.36
C PRO A 17 -14.19 6.81 1.87
N VAL A 18 -14.95 5.78 1.55
CA VAL A 18 -15.33 5.43 0.18
C VAL A 18 -16.74 5.95 -0.02
N ILE A 19 -16.93 6.77 -1.05
CA ILE A 19 -18.16 7.54 -1.27
C ILE A 19 -18.72 7.25 -2.66
N THR A 20 -20.02 7.07 -2.73
CA THR A 20 -20.77 7.00 -3.97
C THR A 20 -22.10 7.74 -3.80
N GLY A 21 -22.43 8.59 -4.79
CA GLY A 21 -23.67 9.37 -4.73
C GLY A 21 -23.81 10.24 -3.49
N GLY A 22 -22.70 10.77 -2.99
CA GLY A 22 -22.67 11.58 -1.78
C GLY A 22 -22.80 10.78 -0.47
N LYS A 23 -22.86 9.45 -0.56
CA LYS A 23 -23.05 8.57 0.59
C LYS A 23 -21.77 7.80 0.87
N LYS A 24 -21.37 7.74 2.15
CA LYS A 24 -20.27 6.92 2.60
C LYS A 24 -20.71 5.46 2.66
N VAL A 25 -19.97 4.58 1.97
CA VAL A 25 -20.29 3.15 1.91
C VAL A 25 -19.24 2.27 2.60
N GLY A 26 -18.16 2.86 3.09
CA GLY A 26 -17.13 2.14 3.83
C GLY A 26 -15.89 2.97 4.04
N THR A 27 -14.85 2.35 4.60
CA THR A 27 -13.54 2.99 4.79
C THR A 27 -12.44 2.07 4.33
N VAL A 28 -11.34 2.65 3.85
CA VAL A 28 -10.16 1.87 3.42
C VAL A 28 -9.52 1.19 4.63
N ASP A 29 -9.37 -0.13 4.56
CA ASP A 29 -8.81 -0.93 5.66
C ASP A 29 -7.44 -1.52 5.33
N ASP A 30 -7.23 -1.94 4.08
CA ASP A 30 -5.98 -2.57 3.66
C ASP A 30 -5.84 -2.47 2.14
N PHE A 31 -4.65 -2.81 1.66
CA PHE A 31 -4.39 -2.96 0.23
C PHE A 31 -3.72 -4.30 -0.03
N TYR A 32 -3.81 -4.75 -1.28
CA TYR A 32 -3.17 -5.99 -1.71
C TYR A 32 -2.17 -5.68 -2.82
N LEU A 33 -0.93 -6.05 -2.58
CA LEU A 33 0.19 -5.79 -3.48
C LEU A 33 0.45 -7.01 -4.37
N GLU A 34 0.62 -6.77 -5.67
CA GLU A 34 1.08 -7.79 -6.59
C GLU A 34 2.61 -7.82 -6.58
N PRO A 35 3.23 -8.90 -6.08
CA PRO A 35 4.69 -9.00 -6.09
C PRO A 35 5.22 -9.00 -7.53
N GLY A 36 6.34 -8.36 -7.73
CA GLY A 36 6.96 -8.28 -9.05
C GLY A 36 6.63 -6.99 -9.79
N THR A 37 5.38 -6.57 -9.81
CA THR A 37 4.96 -5.33 -10.48
C THR A 37 4.81 -4.16 -9.52
N ASN A 38 4.63 -4.45 -8.23
CA ASN A 38 4.30 -3.50 -7.16
C ASN A 38 2.94 -2.83 -7.38
N ALA A 39 2.10 -3.40 -8.25
CA ALA A 39 0.75 -2.88 -8.48
C ALA A 39 -0.14 -3.17 -7.28
N ILE A 40 -1.00 -2.21 -6.97
CA ILE A 40 -2.09 -2.40 -6.00
C ILE A 40 -3.35 -2.63 -6.80
N ARG A 41 -3.79 -3.89 -6.89
CA ARG A 41 -4.95 -4.27 -7.70
C ARG A 41 -6.25 -4.18 -6.92
N THR A 42 -6.18 -4.24 -5.59
CA THR A 42 -7.36 -4.39 -4.75
C THR A 42 -7.16 -3.66 -3.44
N LEU A 43 -8.19 -2.97 -2.99
CA LEU A 43 -8.28 -2.41 -1.65
C LEU A 43 -9.30 -3.21 -0.85
N ARG A 44 -9.06 -3.37 0.43
CA ARG A 44 -10.02 -3.94 1.36
C ARG A 44 -10.78 -2.81 2.03
N ILE A 45 -12.11 -2.90 2.01
CA ILE A 45 -12.99 -1.86 2.51
C ILE A 45 -13.75 -2.38 3.72
N ASN A 46 -13.71 -1.63 4.80
CA ASN A 46 -14.44 -1.95 6.02
C ASN A 46 -15.83 -1.32 5.95
N LYS A 47 -16.88 -2.15 5.98
CA LYS A 47 -18.27 -1.72 5.98
C LYS A 47 -18.90 -1.78 7.38
N GLY A 48 -18.10 -1.79 8.43
CA GLY A 48 -18.59 -1.85 9.80
C GLY A 48 -19.27 -3.19 10.11
N VAL A 49 -20.52 -3.14 10.56
CA VAL A 49 -21.26 -4.35 10.93
C VAL A 49 -21.50 -5.29 9.75
N TYR A 50 -21.40 -4.80 8.52
CA TYR A 50 -21.57 -5.62 7.32
C TYR A 50 -20.28 -6.32 6.90
N GLY A 51 -19.19 -6.15 7.67
CA GLY A 51 -17.92 -6.81 7.42
C GLY A 51 -17.07 -6.09 6.38
N TYR A 52 -16.33 -6.88 5.62
CA TYR A 52 -15.35 -6.34 4.67
C TYR A 52 -15.76 -6.64 3.25
N ARG A 53 -15.32 -5.77 2.34
CA ARG A 53 -15.51 -5.93 0.91
C ARG A 53 -14.20 -5.64 0.20
N LEU A 54 -14.10 -6.05 -1.06
CA LEU A 54 -12.95 -5.76 -1.91
C LEU A 54 -13.35 -4.75 -2.97
N LEU A 55 -12.47 -3.79 -3.19
CA LEU A 55 -12.64 -2.79 -4.24
C LEU A 55 -11.47 -2.92 -5.20
N GLN A 56 -11.75 -3.32 -6.43
CA GLN A 56 -10.72 -3.38 -7.47
C GLN A 56 -10.27 -1.96 -7.80
N SER A 57 -8.96 -1.78 -7.99
CA SER A 57 -8.42 -0.46 -8.35
C SER A 57 -9.04 0.07 -9.63
N SER A 58 -9.37 -0.82 -10.57
CA SER A 58 -10.04 -0.47 -11.83
C SER A 58 -11.45 0.10 -11.63
N ALA A 59 -12.05 -0.10 -10.47
CA ALA A 59 -13.39 0.40 -10.16
C ALA A 59 -13.37 1.73 -9.41
N ILE A 60 -12.19 2.26 -9.12
CA ILE A 60 -12.04 3.55 -8.44
C ILE A 60 -12.20 4.67 -9.46
N ASN A 61 -13.10 5.64 -9.19
CA ASN A 61 -13.22 6.84 -10.01
C ASN A 61 -12.13 7.84 -9.67
N THR A 62 -12.06 8.26 -8.41
CA THR A 62 -11.06 9.24 -7.96
C THR A 62 -10.51 8.88 -6.60
N ILE A 63 -9.27 9.27 -6.36
CA ILE A 63 -8.67 9.25 -5.03
C ILE A 63 -8.37 10.70 -4.70
N GLU A 64 -9.23 11.28 -3.88
CA GLU A 64 -9.10 12.65 -3.43
C GLU A 64 -8.39 12.69 -2.09
N GLN A 65 -8.05 13.89 -1.63
CA GLN A 65 -7.32 14.05 -0.37
C GLN A 65 -8.07 13.43 0.81
N LYS A 66 -9.41 13.55 0.83
CA LYS A 66 -10.22 13.14 1.97
C LYS A 66 -11.20 12.02 1.67
N ALA A 67 -11.21 11.49 0.47
CA ALA A 67 -12.18 10.45 0.09
C ALA A 67 -11.75 9.72 -1.17
N ILE A 68 -12.24 8.49 -1.31
CA ILE A 68 -12.19 7.72 -2.55
C ILE A 68 -13.61 7.66 -3.09
N THR A 69 -13.79 7.94 -4.39
CA THR A 69 -15.12 7.87 -5.00
C THR A 69 -15.22 6.69 -5.96
N ILE A 70 -16.39 6.09 -6.00
CA ILE A 70 -16.72 4.96 -6.89
C ILE A 70 -18.08 5.22 -7.55
N ALA A 71 -18.33 4.54 -8.67
CA ALA A 71 -19.54 4.75 -9.46
C ALA A 71 -20.80 4.34 -8.71
N ASN A 72 -20.76 3.19 -8.03
CA ASN A 72 -21.89 2.67 -7.26
C ASN A 72 -21.41 1.63 -6.25
N GLU A 73 -22.29 1.28 -5.32
CA GLU A 73 -21.97 0.35 -4.23
C GLU A 73 -21.70 -1.08 -4.70
N TYR A 74 -22.19 -1.45 -5.88
CA TYR A 74 -21.95 -2.79 -6.44
C TYR A 74 -20.49 -3.02 -6.83
N MET A 75 -19.69 -1.95 -6.88
CA MET A 75 -18.25 -2.07 -7.09
C MET A 75 -17.53 -2.73 -5.91
N LEU A 76 -18.18 -2.77 -4.74
CA LEU A 76 -17.66 -3.45 -3.55
C LEU A 76 -18.06 -4.91 -3.59
N ALA A 77 -17.08 -5.81 -3.80
CA ALA A 77 -17.32 -7.24 -3.96
C ALA A 77 -17.01 -8.00 -2.67
N GLU A 78 -17.60 -9.18 -2.53
CA GLU A 78 -17.28 -10.07 -1.42
C GLU A 78 -15.89 -10.68 -1.60
N GLU A 79 -15.16 -10.88 -0.50
CA GLU A 79 -13.80 -11.46 -0.53
C GLU A 79 -13.76 -12.84 -1.18
N LYS A 80 -14.82 -13.62 -1.02
CA LYS A 80 -14.89 -15.00 -1.50
C LYS A 80 -14.88 -15.13 -3.03
N THR A 81 -15.14 -14.03 -3.74
CA THR A 81 -15.26 -14.08 -5.20
C THR A 81 -13.95 -13.76 -5.93
N ASP A 82 -12.91 -13.32 -5.23
CA ASP A 82 -11.64 -12.99 -5.86
C ASP A 82 -10.64 -14.15 -5.74
N GLY A 83 -10.53 -14.94 -6.82
CA GLY A 83 -9.60 -16.06 -6.88
C GLY A 83 -8.12 -15.65 -6.96
N ARG A 84 -7.83 -14.37 -7.20
CA ARG A 84 -6.45 -13.87 -7.29
C ARG A 84 -5.87 -13.47 -5.94
N LEU A 85 -6.72 -13.32 -4.93
CA LEU A 85 -6.32 -12.79 -3.63
C LEU A 85 -5.17 -13.57 -2.97
N PRO A 86 -5.12 -14.93 -3.04
CA PRO A 86 -4.03 -15.68 -2.42
C PRO A 86 -2.65 -15.39 -3.02
N ALA A 87 -2.56 -14.87 -4.23
CA ALA A 87 -1.31 -14.52 -4.88
C ALA A 87 -0.82 -13.11 -4.55
N LEU A 88 -1.61 -12.35 -3.80
CA LEU A 88 -1.32 -10.97 -3.44
C LEU A 88 -0.83 -10.87 -2.00
N LEU A 89 -0.05 -9.83 -1.71
CA LEU A 89 0.46 -9.57 -0.37
C LEU A 89 -0.39 -8.48 0.31
N PRO A 90 -1.03 -8.80 1.45
CA PRO A 90 -1.74 -7.77 2.21
C PRO A 90 -0.79 -6.70 2.73
N GLY A 91 -1.18 -5.44 2.62
CA GLY A 91 -0.38 -4.31 3.08
C GLY A 91 -0.07 -4.37 4.57
N LYS A 92 -1.02 -4.78 5.39
CA LYS A 92 -0.82 -4.95 6.83
C LYS A 92 0.30 -5.95 7.14
N GLN A 93 0.43 -6.98 6.32
CA GLN A 93 1.50 -7.96 6.46
C GLN A 93 2.84 -7.34 6.08
N ILE A 94 2.88 -6.59 4.97
CA ILE A 94 4.11 -5.93 4.51
C ILE A 94 4.63 -4.94 5.55
N LEU A 95 3.74 -4.25 6.26
CA LEU A 95 4.10 -3.30 7.29
C LEU A 95 4.77 -3.94 8.51
N SER A 96 4.78 -5.27 8.60
CA SER A 96 5.49 -6.01 9.64
C SER A 96 6.84 -6.57 9.15
N TYR A 97 7.13 -6.43 7.86
CA TYR A 97 8.31 -7.03 7.25
C TYR A 97 9.58 -6.28 7.59
N LYS A 98 10.67 -7.03 7.76
CA LYS A 98 12.00 -6.44 7.76
C LYS A 98 12.43 -6.18 6.33
N VAL A 99 13.38 -5.27 6.16
CA VAL A 99 14.01 -5.00 4.86
C VAL A 99 15.42 -5.53 4.92
N MET A 100 15.75 -6.41 4.00
CA MET A 100 17.01 -7.15 4.01
C MET A 100 17.62 -7.19 2.62
N SER A 101 18.94 -7.03 2.54
CA SER A 101 19.64 -7.15 1.27
C SER A 101 19.70 -8.60 0.81
N GLU A 102 20.00 -8.80 -0.48
CA GLU A 102 20.21 -10.14 -1.05
C GLU A 102 21.29 -10.92 -0.30
N GLY A 103 22.31 -10.23 0.21
CA GLY A 103 23.38 -10.83 1.00
C GLY A 103 23.04 -11.11 2.45
N GLY A 104 21.82 -10.76 2.90
CA GLY A 104 21.36 -11.07 4.24
C GLY A 104 21.51 -9.95 5.27
N THR A 105 21.93 -8.76 4.87
CA THR A 105 22.04 -7.62 5.80
C THR A 105 20.68 -6.99 6.03
N VAL A 106 20.22 -6.96 7.29
CA VAL A 106 18.97 -6.30 7.67
C VAL A 106 19.24 -4.80 7.85
N VAL A 107 18.48 -3.97 7.13
CA VAL A 107 18.64 -2.51 7.17
C VAL A 107 17.54 -1.81 7.97
N GLY A 108 16.46 -2.51 8.30
CA GLY A 108 15.37 -1.97 9.10
C GLY A 108 14.08 -2.72 8.90
N LYS A 109 12.98 -2.07 9.25
CA LYS A 109 11.61 -2.59 9.06
C LYS A 109 10.82 -1.62 8.21
N VAL A 110 9.82 -2.14 7.49
CA VAL A 110 8.87 -1.30 6.77
C VAL A 110 8.02 -0.54 7.78
N GLY A 111 8.11 0.79 7.74
CA GLY A 111 7.30 1.65 8.60
C GLY A 111 6.12 2.27 7.89
N ASN A 112 6.27 2.49 6.59
CA ASN A 112 5.19 3.01 5.76
C ASN A 112 5.45 2.66 4.29
N VAL A 113 4.44 2.86 3.47
CA VAL A 113 4.52 2.57 2.04
C VAL A 113 4.10 3.83 1.30
N LEU A 114 4.86 4.21 0.28
CA LEU A 114 4.55 5.36 -0.58
C LEU A 114 3.87 4.84 -1.84
N ILE A 115 2.70 5.40 -2.14
CA ILE A 115 1.82 4.94 -3.20
C ILE A 115 1.57 6.05 -4.20
N ASP A 116 1.76 5.75 -5.48
CA ASP A 116 1.40 6.66 -6.57
C ASP A 116 -0.11 6.55 -6.80
N THR A 117 -0.83 7.61 -6.50
CA THR A 117 -2.30 7.69 -6.62
C THR A 117 -2.73 8.54 -7.81
N SER A 118 -1.82 8.89 -8.70
CA SER A 118 -2.10 9.79 -9.83
C SER A 118 -3.13 9.20 -10.80
N ILE A 119 -3.08 7.87 -11.01
CA ILE A 119 -4.02 7.16 -11.88
C ILE A 119 -4.61 6.02 -11.05
N PRO A 120 -5.88 6.11 -10.61
CA PRO A 120 -6.45 5.11 -9.70
C PRO A 120 -6.40 3.69 -10.22
N VAL A 121 -6.63 3.48 -11.53
CA VAL A 121 -6.59 2.14 -12.12
C VAL A 121 -5.16 1.59 -12.21
N ALA A 122 -4.15 2.44 -11.99
CA ALA A 122 -2.73 2.07 -12.02
C ALA A 122 -2.06 2.35 -10.67
N LEU A 123 -2.79 2.18 -9.58
CA LEU A 123 -2.22 2.29 -8.23
C LEU A 123 -1.01 1.39 -8.10
N ARG A 124 0.07 1.90 -7.52
CA ARG A 124 1.27 1.09 -7.27
C ARG A 124 2.08 1.65 -6.12
N VAL A 125 2.81 0.76 -5.48
CA VAL A 125 3.82 1.12 -4.49
C VAL A 125 5.05 1.61 -5.24
N VAL A 126 5.55 2.79 -4.89
CA VAL A 126 6.75 3.36 -5.50
C VAL A 126 7.94 3.37 -4.55
N ALA A 127 7.70 3.24 -3.24
CA ALA A 127 8.78 3.22 -2.27
C ALA A 127 8.32 2.67 -0.93
N PHE A 128 9.28 2.24 -0.13
CA PHE A 128 9.07 1.81 1.25
C PHE A 128 9.81 2.78 2.17
N GLU A 129 9.13 3.30 3.18
CA GLU A 129 9.75 4.11 4.20
C GLU A 129 10.09 3.19 5.37
N LEU A 130 11.36 3.18 5.77
CA LEU A 130 11.79 2.37 6.90
C LEU A 130 11.27 3.02 8.17
N GLY A 131 10.69 2.22 9.05
CA GLY A 131 10.24 2.67 10.35
C GLY A 131 11.43 3.09 11.19
N GLY A 132 11.29 4.21 11.89
CA GLY A 132 12.29 4.62 12.84
C GLY A 132 12.39 3.59 13.97
N ASP A 133 13.58 3.08 14.18
CA ASP A 133 13.88 2.37 15.42
C ASP A 133 13.62 3.37 16.56
N SER A 134 13.03 2.90 17.66
CA SER A 134 12.85 3.71 18.85
C SER A 134 14.16 4.32 19.36
N HIS A 135 15.28 3.81 18.90
CA HIS A 135 16.62 4.30 19.20
C HIS A 135 17.20 5.21 18.11
N SER A 136 16.44 5.50 17.05
CA SER A 136 16.95 6.43 16.05
C SER A 136 17.07 7.82 16.68
N ARG A 137 18.25 8.42 16.53
CA ARG A 137 18.52 9.74 17.10
C ARG A 137 17.61 10.76 16.45
N SER A 138 17.09 11.66 17.26
CA SER A 138 16.28 12.78 16.77
C SER A 138 17.03 13.53 15.67
N GLY A 139 16.34 13.78 14.54
CA GLY A 139 16.91 14.48 13.41
C GLY A 139 17.28 13.60 12.23
N GLN A 140 17.29 12.28 12.38
CA GLN A 140 17.47 11.40 11.22
C GLN A 140 16.13 11.20 10.52
N ARG A 141 16.12 11.54 9.23
CA ARG A 141 14.94 11.28 8.39
C ARG A 141 14.81 9.78 8.19
N ASN A 142 13.58 9.30 8.11
CA ASN A 142 13.32 7.92 7.76
C ASN A 142 13.90 7.64 6.37
N ARG A 143 14.61 6.52 6.27
CA ARG A 143 15.22 6.11 5.01
C ARG A 143 14.13 5.60 4.07
N ILE A 144 14.24 5.96 2.80
CA ILE A 144 13.31 5.55 1.77
C ILE A 144 14.02 4.62 0.81
N ILE A 145 13.39 3.47 0.55
CA ILE A 145 13.86 2.47 -0.41
C ILE A 145 12.90 2.49 -1.59
N ALA A 146 13.41 2.79 -2.78
CA ALA A 146 12.57 2.79 -3.99
C ALA A 146 12.10 1.37 -4.31
N ALA A 147 10.87 1.25 -4.81
CA ALA A 147 10.34 -0.06 -5.22
C ALA A 147 11.19 -0.71 -6.30
N SER A 148 11.83 0.10 -7.15
CA SER A 148 12.75 -0.39 -8.19
C SER A 148 14.01 -1.06 -7.62
N GLU A 149 14.33 -0.84 -6.36
CA GLU A 149 15.46 -1.45 -5.67
C GLU A 149 15.09 -2.79 -5.00
N VAL A 150 13.80 -3.14 -5.01
CA VAL A 150 13.31 -4.39 -4.46
C VAL A 150 13.50 -5.50 -5.48
N THR A 151 14.14 -6.60 -5.08
CA THR A 151 14.37 -7.75 -5.95
C THR A 151 13.37 -8.88 -5.68
N GLY A 152 12.68 -8.83 -4.56
CA GLY A 152 11.66 -9.83 -4.25
C GLY A 152 11.15 -9.73 -2.83
N TYR A 153 10.29 -10.68 -2.50
CA TYR A 153 9.70 -10.78 -1.16
C TYR A 153 9.92 -12.19 -0.63
N ALA A 154 10.40 -12.28 0.59
CA ALA A 154 10.46 -13.53 1.33
C ALA A 154 9.27 -13.58 2.29
N ARG A 155 9.19 -14.63 3.08
CA ARG A 155 8.05 -14.88 3.98
C ARG A 155 7.76 -13.70 4.93
N ASP A 156 8.81 -13.02 5.38
CA ASP A 156 8.69 -11.94 6.37
C ASP A 156 9.64 -10.78 6.05
N ALA A 157 10.04 -10.64 4.78
CA ALA A 157 11.04 -9.67 4.40
C ALA A 157 10.81 -9.11 2.99
N VAL A 158 11.16 -7.84 2.85
CA VAL A 158 11.36 -7.20 1.55
C VAL A 158 12.85 -7.32 1.22
N ILE A 159 13.17 -7.91 0.08
CA ILE A 159 14.55 -8.14 -0.33
C ILE A 159 14.98 -7.05 -1.30
N ILE A 160 16.12 -6.43 -1.01
CA ILE A 160 16.64 -5.30 -1.81
C ILE A 160 18.05 -5.61 -2.33
N LEU A 161 18.46 -4.81 -3.32
CA LEU A 161 19.80 -4.92 -3.88
C LEU A 161 20.87 -4.61 -2.82
N ASP A 162 21.99 -5.32 -2.85
CA ASP A 162 23.08 -5.14 -1.88
C ASP A 162 23.64 -3.72 -1.88
N ARG A 163 23.72 -3.08 -3.05
CA ARG A 163 24.25 -1.71 -3.18
C ARG A 163 23.47 -0.68 -2.34
N VAL A 164 22.21 -0.97 -2.05
CA VAL A 164 21.35 -0.05 -1.30
C VAL A 164 21.77 0.03 0.18
N THR A 165 22.37 -1.02 0.70
CA THR A 165 22.82 -1.06 2.10
C THR A 165 24.03 -0.17 2.36
N ARG A 166 24.69 0.27 1.31
CA ARG A 166 25.92 1.09 1.39
C ARG A 166 25.67 2.59 1.38
N ARG A 167 24.44 3.01 1.28
CA ARG A 167 24.08 4.44 1.25
C ARG A 167 24.02 5.04 2.65
#